data_163b1060f7f18d6d9b309612f9336ff0
#
_entry.id   163b1060f7f18d6d9b309612f9336ff0
#
_cell.length_a   1.000
_cell.length_b   1.000
_cell.length_c   1.000
_cell.angle_alpha   90.00
_cell.angle_beta   90.00
_cell.angle_gamma   90.00
#
_symmetry.space_group_name_H-M   'P 1'
#
loop_
_entity.id
_entity.type
_entity.pdbx_description
1 polymer ?
#
loop_
_entity_poly.entity_id
_entity_poly.type
_entity_poly.pdbx_seq_one_letter_code
_entity_poly.pdbx_strand_id
1 'polypeptide(L)'
;MTLKEIEVLLQNAVGGIDRIYEHWTGCDGSVVNLPDYTVVIDLTGGYHVMHEDFTEKLAHTWHRNSRSIGIAMACCKDAVCYYDHPDGVDLGSEPPTSAQIEAMAMLTAKAEQILGLTTDD
;
A
#
# COMPACT_ATOMS: atom_id res chain seq x y z
N MET A 1 8.99 -6.70 8.71
CA MET A 1 10.11 -6.66 7.74
C MET A 1 10.60 -5.23 7.61
N THR A 2 11.88 -5.03 7.51
CA THR A 2 12.45 -3.68 7.37
C THR A 2 12.37 -3.18 5.94
N LEU A 3 12.47 -1.87 5.76
CA LEU A 3 12.52 -1.28 4.41
C LEU A 3 13.69 -1.85 3.60
N LYS A 4 14.84 -2.05 4.24
CA LYS A 4 16.02 -2.60 3.57
C LYS A 4 15.78 -4.01 3.04
N GLU A 5 15.08 -4.84 3.81
CA GLU A 5 14.70 -6.18 3.35
C GLU A 5 13.71 -6.11 2.19
N ILE A 6 12.78 -5.16 2.23
CA ILE A 6 11.83 -4.96 1.13
C ILE A 6 12.53 -4.48 -0.14
N GLU A 7 13.60 -3.70 -0.03
CA GLU A 7 14.38 -3.28 -1.20
C GLU A 7 14.87 -4.46 -2.02
N VAL A 8 15.29 -5.55 -1.37
CA VAL A 8 15.73 -6.76 -2.06
C VAL A 8 14.59 -7.37 -2.87
N LEU A 9 13.39 -7.42 -2.28
CA LEU A 9 12.21 -7.95 -2.97
C LEU A 9 11.82 -7.06 -4.15
N LEU A 10 11.95 -5.75 -4.02
CA LEU A 10 11.70 -4.81 -5.10
C LEU A 10 12.70 -5.00 -6.24
N GLN A 11 13.98 -5.18 -5.93
CA GLN A 11 15.01 -5.43 -6.93
C GLN A 11 14.73 -6.70 -7.73
N ASN A 12 14.22 -7.73 -7.06
CA ASN A 12 13.83 -8.98 -7.72
C ASN A 12 12.62 -8.83 -8.64
N ALA A 13 11.85 -7.75 -8.49
CA ALA A 13 10.66 -7.49 -9.27
C ALA A 13 10.87 -6.49 -10.41
N VAL A 14 12.08 -5.99 -10.59
CA VAL A 14 12.40 -5.02 -11.66
C VAL A 14 12.03 -5.60 -13.03
N GLY A 15 11.34 -4.79 -13.82
CA GLY A 15 10.87 -5.23 -15.13
C GLY A 15 9.50 -5.91 -15.11
N GLY A 16 9.00 -6.31 -13.94
CA GLY A 16 7.70 -6.95 -13.79
C GLY A 16 6.59 -6.05 -13.27
N ILE A 17 6.94 -4.85 -12.79
CA ILE A 17 6.00 -3.94 -12.15
C ILE A 17 5.97 -2.60 -12.87
N ASP A 18 4.79 -2.16 -13.23
CA ASP A 18 4.57 -0.88 -13.91
C ASP A 18 3.88 0.16 -13.02
N ARG A 19 3.20 -0.27 -11.96
CA ARG A 19 2.34 0.60 -11.16
C ARG A 19 2.42 0.26 -9.69
N ILE A 20 2.24 1.28 -8.86
CA ILE A 20 2.12 1.16 -7.41
C ILE A 20 0.80 1.80 -7.03
N TYR A 21 -0.04 1.07 -6.31
CA TYR A 21 -1.30 1.58 -5.80
C TYR A 21 -1.23 1.68 -4.28
N GLU A 22 -1.58 2.86 -3.77
CA GLU A 22 -1.67 3.11 -2.34
C GLU A 22 -3.11 2.98 -1.91
N HIS A 23 -3.34 2.23 -0.81
CA HIS A 23 -4.68 1.96 -0.29
C HIS A 23 -4.74 2.19 1.21
N TRP A 24 -5.95 2.27 1.71
CA TRP A 24 -6.20 1.97 3.13
C TRP A 24 -7.07 0.72 3.20
N THR A 25 -6.98 -0.03 4.32
CA THR A 25 -7.70 -1.31 4.42
C THR A 25 -9.18 -1.12 4.75
N GLY A 26 -9.55 -0.02 5.39
CA GLY A 26 -10.90 0.18 5.89
C GLY A 26 -11.24 -0.71 7.08
N CYS A 27 -10.25 -1.38 7.66
CA CYS A 27 -10.40 -2.27 8.79
C CYS A 27 -9.79 -1.67 10.04
N ASP A 28 -10.01 -2.32 11.19
CA ASP A 28 -9.33 -1.98 12.43
C ASP A 28 -7.81 -2.04 12.21
N GLY A 29 -7.07 -1.11 12.80
CA GLY A 29 -5.62 -1.03 12.61
C GLY A 29 -4.84 -2.23 13.11
N SER A 30 -5.45 -3.11 13.89
CA SER A 30 -4.83 -4.37 14.31
C SER A 30 -4.90 -5.47 13.25
N VAL A 31 -5.71 -5.28 12.21
CA VAL A 31 -5.87 -6.27 11.14
C VAL A 31 -4.83 -6.01 10.08
N VAL A 32 -3.78 -6.82 10.05
CA VAL A 32 -2.66 -6.65 9.12
C VAL A 32 -2.43 -7.86 8.21
N ASN A 33 -3.12 -8.98 8.44
CA ASN A 33 -2.99 -10.16 7.59
C ASN A 33 -4.05 -10.10 6.49
N LEU A 34 -3.74 -9.38 5.43
CA LEU A 34 -4.66 -9.13 4.32
C LEU A 34 -3.96 -9.47 2.99
N PRO A 35 -4.03 -10.73 2.56
CA PRO A 35 -3.24 -11.21 1.42
C PRO A 35 -3.64 -10.66 0.06
N ASP A 36 -4.68 -9.83 -0.02
CA ASP A 36 -5.01 -9.12 -1.26
C ASP A 36 -4.03 -7.99 -1.57
N TYR A 37 -3.25 -7.57 -0.57
CA TYR A 37 -2.23 -6.52 -0.73
C TYR A 37 -0.83 -7.13 -0.74
N THR A 38 0.13 -6.42 -1.32
CA THR A 38 1.53 -6.85 -1.32
C THR A 38 2.17 -6.56 0.03
N VAL A 39 1.95 -5.36 0.56
CA VAL A 39 2.46 -4.92 1.86
C VAL A 39 1.36 -4.21 2.62
N VAL A 40 1.24 -4.49 3.90
CA VAL A 40 0.32 -3.79 4.81
C VAL A 40 1.16 -3.05 5.85
N ILE A 41 0.84 -1.79 6.09
CA ILE A 41 1.55 -0.94 7.06
C ILE A 41 0.70 -0.83 8.32
N ASP A 42 1.25 -1.25 9.47
CA ASP A 42 0.52 -1.21 10.73
C ASP A 42 0.51 0.18 11.36
N LEU A 43 -0.18 0.34 12.48
CA LEU A 43 -0.36 1.63 13.16
C LEU A 43 0.96 2.29 13.58
N THR A 44 2.01 1.52 13.78
CA THR A 44 3.31 2.04 14.18
C THR A 44 4.24 2.30 13.00
N GLY A 45 3.77 2.07 11.78
CA GLY A 45 4.57 2.22 10.58
C GLY A 45 5.36 0.96 10.21
N GLY A 46 5.09 -0.17 10.86
CA GLY A 46 5.75 -1.44 10.55
C GLY A 46 5.24 -2.05 9.25
N TYR A 47 6.14 -2.62 8.47
CA TYR A 47 5.80 -3.26 7.20
C TYR A 47 5.53 -4.75 7.37
N HIS A 48 4.38 -5.20 6.90
CA HIS A 48 3.99 -6.60 6.87
C HIS A 48 3.90 -7.04 5.41
N VAL A 49 4.86 -7.82 4.96
CA VAL A 49 4.90 -8.30 3.57
C VAL A 49 4.04 -9.55 3.48
N MET A 50 3.01 -9.49 2.64
CA MET A 50 2.07 -10.60 2.48
C MET A 50 2.57 -11.62 1.46
N HIS A 51 3.32 -11.16 0.44
CA HIS A 51 3.85 -12.01 -0.61
C HIS A 51 5.26 -11.53 -0.94
N GLU A 52 6.23 -12.43 -0.94
CA GLU A 52 7.60 -12.07 -1.24
C GLU A 52 7.86 -11.91 -2.75
N ASP A 53 7.06 -12.54 -3.59
CA ASP A 53 7.10 -12.30 -5.02
C ASP A 53 6.19 -11.12 -5.35
N PHE A 54 6.77 -9.95 -5.52
CA PHE A 54 6.02 -8.72 -5.78
C PHE A 54 5.41 -8.69 -7.20
N THR A 55 5.76 -9.61 -8.06
CA THR A 55 5.15 -9.73 -9.39
C THR A 55 3.86 -10.55 -9.37
N GLU A 56 3.53 -11.16 -8.22
CA GLU A 56 2.31 -11.93 -8.11
C GLU A 56 1.08 -11.05 -8.29
N LYS A 57 0.13 -11.50 -9.11
CA LYS A 57 -1.10 -10.76 -9.34
C LYS A 57 -2.05 -10.95 -8.15
N LEU A 58 -2.40 -9.85 -7.49
CA LEU A 58 -3.27 -9.87 -6.31
C LEU A 58 -4.55 -9.07 -6.58
N ALA A 59 -5.62 -9.39 -5.84
CA ALA A 59 -6.94 -8.78 -6.02
C ALA A 59 -7.09 -7.49 -5.22
N HIS A 60 -6.17 -6.52 -5.36
CA HIS A 60 -6.23 -5.27 -4.59
C HIS A 60 -6.90 -4.11 -5.33
N THR A 61 -7.14 -4.24 -6.62
CA THR A 61 -7.86 -3.23 -7.42
C THR A 61 -8.76 -3.90 -8.44
N TRP A 62 -9.78 -3.16 -8.88
CA TRP A 62 -10.67 -3.65 -9.94
C TRP A 62 -9.98 -3.46 -11.30
N HIS A 63 -9.79 -4.53 -12.05
CA HIS A 63 -9.18 -4.54 -13.39
C HIS A 63 -7.76 -3.99 -13.50
N ARG A 64 -7.05 -3.79 -12.38
CA ARG A 64 -5.72 -3.17 -12.39
C ARG A 64 -4.69 -3.96 -11.60
N ASN A 65 -4.91 -5.27 -11.43
CA ASN A 65 -4.04 -6.09 -10.59
C ASN A 65 -2.76 -6.56 -11.31
N SER A 66 -2.75 -6.57 -12.65
CA SER A 66 -1.59 -7.04 -13.40
C SER A 66 -0.44 -6.03 -13.34
N ARG A 67 0.78 -6.53 -13.12
CA ARG A 67 2.01 -5.73 -13.10
C ARG A 67 1.96 -4.56 -12.13
N SER A 68 1.30 -4.77 -10.99
CA SER A 68 1.16 -3.75 -9.96
C SER A 68 1.41 -4.32 -8.58
N ILE A 69 1.83 -3.46 -7.66
CA ILE A 69 1.87 -3.78 -6.24
C ILE A 69 0.86 -2.91 -5.50
N GLY A 70 0.25 -3.48 -4.48
CA GLY A 70 -0.68 -2.78 -3.60
C GLY A 70 -0.08 -2.62 -2.23
N ILE A 71 0.01 -1.39 -1.75
CA ILE A 71 0.50 -1.06 -0.42
C ILE A 71 -0.66 -0.45 0.34
N ALA A 72 -1.03 -1.02 1.47
CA ALA A 72 -2.19 -0.56 2.24
C ALA A 72 -1.79 -0.16 3.65
N MET A 73 -2.37 0.96 4.13
CA MET A 73 -2.28 1.31 5.54
C MET A 73 -3.42 0.64 6.29
N ALA A 74 -3.12 -0.04 7.40
CA ALA A 74 -4.14 -0.69 8.23
C ALA A 74 -4.85 0.37 9.07
N CYS A 75 -5.85 1.01 8.49
CA CYS A 75 -6.54 2.16 9.10
C CYS A 75 -7.88 2.39 8.42
N CYS A 76 -8.50 3.50 8.81
CA CYS A 76 -9.72 4.01 8.18
C CYS A 76 -10.93 3.09 8.37
N LYS A 77 -11.01 2.43 9.53
CA LYS A 77 -12.21 1.70 9.90
C LYS A 77 -13.42 2.64 9.80
N ASP A 78 -14.50 2.16 9.21
CA ASP A 78 -15.73 2.92 8.99
C ASP A 78 -15.58 4.14 8.05
N ALA A 79 -14.53 4.20 7.27
CA ALA A 79 -14.35 5.26 6.27
C ALA A 79 -15.42 5.18 5.19
N VAL A 80 -15.88 6.35 4.74
CA VAL A 80 -16.91 6.45 3.70
C VAL A 80 -16.47 7.46 2.65
N CYS A 81 -16.67 7.11 1.39
CA CYS A 81 -16.42 8.02 0.28
C CYS A 81 -17.75 8.61 -0.17
N TYR A 82 -17.85 9.94 -0.26
CA TYR A 82 -19.04 10.64 -0.68
C TYR A 82 -18.79 11.24 -2.06
N TYR A 83 -19.41 10.68 -3.07
CA TYR A 83 -19.21 11.14 -4.46
C TYR A 83 -19.73 12.56 -4.71
N ASP A 84 -20.69 13.00 -3.88
CA ASP A 84 -21.36 14.29 -4.09
C ASP A 84 -20.72 15.44 -3.33
N HIS A 85 -19.65 15.19 -2.60
CA HIS A 85 -19.03 16.18 -1.72
C HIS A 85 -17.66 16.60 -2.23
N PRO A 86 -17.31 17.88 -2.17
CA PRO A 86 -15.95 18.31 -2.54
C PRO A 86 -14.86 17.69 -1.71
N ASP A 87 -15.16 17.35 -0.45
CA ASP A 87 -14.20 16.70 0.44
C ASP A 87 -14.23 15.17 0.33
N GLY A 88 -15.24 14.63 -0.30
CA GLY A 88 -15.33 13.25 -0.79
C GLY A 88 -15.09 12.09 0.15
N VAL A 89 -14.43 12.25 1.28
CA VAL A 89 -14.01 11.14 2.13
C VAL A 89 -14.13 11.46 3.60
N ASP A 90 -14.78 10.55 4.33
CA ASP A 90 -14.73 10.51 5.79
C ASP A 90 -13.79 9.38 6.16
N LEU A 91 -12.68 9.68 6.83
CA LEU A 91 -11.66 8.69 7.17
C LEU A 91 -12.07 7.76 8.32
N GLY A 92 -13.25 7.96 8.89
CA GLY A 92 -13.78 7.07 9.91
C GLY A 92 -13.19 7.30 11.29
N SER A 93 -13.34 6.31 12.17
CA SER A 93 -12.90 6.40 13.56
C SER A 93 -11.40 6.18 13.75
N GLU A 94 -10.72 5.63 12.77
CA GLU A 94 -9.28 5.34 12.84
C GLU A 94 -8.57 5.86 11.59
N PRO A 95 -8.36 7.18 11.49
CA PRO A 95 -7.62 7.73 10.34
C PRO A 95 -6.15 7.27 10.37
N PRO A 96 -5.41 7.41 9.26
CA PRO A 96 -3.99 7.00 9.25
C PRO A 96 -3.19 7.74 10.32
N THR A 97 -2.26 7.02 10.95
CA THR A 97 -1.32 7.65 11.89
C THR A 97 -0.22 8.34 11.10
N SER A 98 0.48 9.30 11.73
CA SER A 98 1.63 9.94 11.10
C SER A 98 2.72 8.92 10.78
N ALA A 99 2.91 7.90 11.61
CA ALA A 99 3.87 6.83 11.35
C ALA A 99 3.49 6.03 10.09
N GLN A 100 2.21 5.76 9.87
CA GLN A 100 1.74 5.09 8.67
C GLN A 100 1.96 5.93 7.43
N ILE A 101 1.63 7.20 7.49
CA ILE A 101 1.80 8.12 6.36
C ILE A 101 3.28 8.23 5.97
N GLU A 102 4.15 8.37 6.95
CA GLU A 102 5.58 8.43 6.72
C GLU A 102 6.12 7.12 6.12
N ALA A 103 5.71 5.98 6.67
CA ALA A 103 6.13 4.67 6.18
C ALA A 103 5.65 4.43 4.74
N MET A 104 4.43 4.83 4.41
CA MET A 104 3.90 4.73 3.06
C MET A 104 4.72 5.60 2.09
N ALA A 105 5.03 6.84 2.47
CA ALA A 105 5.80 7.74 1.64
C ALA A 105 7.21 7.20 1.39
N MET A 106 7.86 6.68 2.42
CA MET A 106 9.20 6.11 2.31
C MET A 106 9.23 4.88 1.41
N LEU A 107 8.28 3.96 1.59
CA LEU A 107 8.22 2.75 0.78
C LEU A 107 7.88 3.07 -0.67
N THR A 108 6.92 3.95 -0.92
CA THR A 108 6.53 4.34 -2.27
C THR A 108 7.70 5.00 -3.00
N ALA A 109 8.39 5.92 -2.35
CA ALA A 109 9.55 6.60 -2.94
C ALA A 109 10.66 5.62 -3.29
N LYS A 110 10.94 4.67 -2.41
CA LYS A 110 11.98 3.65 -2.64
C LYS A 110 11.56 2.71 -3.77
N ALA A 111 10.30 2.31 -3.80
CA ALA A 111 9.78 1.45 -4.86
C ALA A 111 9.85 2.13 -6.23
N GLU A 112 9.47 3.39 -6.31
CA GLU A 112 9.56 4.15 -7.55
C GLU A 112 10.99 4.26 -8.04
N GLN A 113 11.93 4.51 -7.13
CA GLN A 113 13.35 4.61 -7.46
C GLN A 113 13.89 3.28 -8.01
N ILE A 114 13.62 2.18 -7.33
CA ILE A 114 14.14 0.85 -7.70
C ILE A 114 13.49 0.36 -9.00
N LEU A 115 12.18 0.53 -9.12
CA LEU A 115 11.42 0.05 -10.27
C LEU A 115 11.48 0.99 -11.48
N GLY A 116 12.05 2.18 -11.32
CA GLY A 116 12.14 3.15 -12.40
C GLY A 116 10.80 3.80 -12.76
N LEU A 117 9.91 3.94 -11.77
CA LEU A 117 8.59 4.53 -11.98
C LEU A 117 8.57 6.00 -11.56
N THR A 118 7.61 6.74 -12.09
CA THR A 118 7.40 8.14 -11.72
C THR A 118 6.03 8.31 -11.08
N THR A 119 5.90 9.38 -10.25
CA THR A 119 4.63 9.64 -9.62
C THR A 119 3.81 10.48 -10.55
N ASP A 120 3.30 10.05 -11.58
CA ASP A 120 2.63 10.93 -12.31
C ASP A 120 1.26 10.65 -12.42
N ASP A 121 0.74 10.65 -11.93
CA ASP A 121 -0.24 10.68 -12.65
C ASP A 121 -1.05 9.87 -13.03
#